data_e6b607f4f0efbea887a8d619c08d20ae
#
_entry.id   e6b607f4f0efbea887a8d619c08d20ae
#
_cell.length_a   1.000
_cell.length_b   1.000
_cell.length_c   1.000
_cell.angle_alpha   90.00
_cell.angle_beta   90.00
_cell.angle_gamma   90.00
#
_symmetry.space_group_name_H-M   'P 1'
#
loop_
_entity.id
_entity.type
_entity.pdbx_description
1 polymer ?
#
loop_
_entity_poly.entity_id
_entity_poly.type
_entity_poly.pdbx_seq_one_letter_code
_entity_poly.pdbx_strand_id
1 'polypeptide(L)'
;MSRVQLPPFNQYLGMRVDRMENGEATCAVDLLPHHLNNRGVAHGGVVSALLDSAMGAAVISAIPKEWWCATSGLSILFVAGPREGALIATGKVVRRATAVAFAYGEVREASGRLIATAQGTWQLWPHRPEMQKPASEPFVVMKGSGERLRVGKILAVGRNYADHIAEMGNAPAVPPVLFLKPPSALVHDGGTVTLPTGLGSVHHEVELVVAIGRSGRAIPESEALDHVMGYAIGLDLTLRDLQNEAKKKGEPWDLAKGFDGSAPVSLIVPREAAGDAGALALSLDVNGVRKQEGSTAQMLHGVAALVAYASRWITLERGDLLFTGTPAGVGPVKPGDTLVARLADLASLSVTIA
;
A
#
# COMPACT_ATOMS: atom_id res chain seq x y z
N MET A 1 1.58 -13.65 -33.51
CA MET A 1 2.71 -13.15 -32.71
C MET A 1 2.13 -12.46 -31.51
N SER A 2 2.24 -13.01 -30.30
CA SER A 2 1.82 -12.34 -29.07
C SER A 2 2.76 -11.14 -28.87
N ARG A 3 2.21 -9.93 -28.80
CA ARG A 3 2.99 -8.73 -28.47
C ARG A 3 3.67 -8.96 -27.14
N VAL A 4 5.00 -8.92 -27.12
CA VAL A 4 5.78 -8.91 -25.87
C VAL A 4 5.30 -7.71 -25.05
N GLN A 5 4.76 -7.95 -23.87
CA GLN A 5 4.33 -6.85 -23.00
C GLN A 5 5.58 -6.15 -22.47
N LEU A 6 5.80 -4.92 -22.90
CA LEU A 6 6.92 -4.11 -22.47
C LEU A 6 6.74 -3.65 -21.02
N PRO A 7 7.84 -3.49 -20.25
CA PRO A 7 7.79 -2.85 -18.93
C PRO A 7 7.18 -1.44 -19.01
N PRO A 8 6.54 -0.95 -17.94
CA PRO A 8 5.89 0.38 -17.92
C PRO A 8 6.81 1.52 -18.34
N PHE A 9 8.08 1.49 -17.95
CA PHE A 9 9.09 2.49 -18.31
C PHE A 9 9.32 2.53 -19.84
N ASN A 10 9.44 1.37 -20.48
CA ASN A 10 9.61 1.29 -21.93
C ASN A 10 8.35 1.75 -22.69
N GLN A 11 7.17 1.47 -22.13
CA GLN A 11 5.89 1.96 -22.68
C GLN A 11 5.81 3.50 -22.58
N TYR A 12 6.23 4.07 -21.45
CA TYR A 12 6.28 5.53 -21.26
C TYR A 12 7.20 6.21 -22.28
N LEU A 13 8.33 5.58 -22.61
CA LEU A 13 9.25 6.07 -23.63
C LEU A 13 8.80 5.74 -25.08
N GLY A 14 7.64 5.09 -25.27
CA GLY A 14 7.17 4.74 -26.61
C GLY A 14 8.06 3.72 -27.35
N MET A 15 8.82 2.92 -26.60
CA MET A 15 9.69 1.89 -27.18
C MET A 15 8.88 0.72 -27.73
N ARG A 16 9.42 0.04 -28.74
CA ARG A 16 8.88 -1.21 -29.28
C ARG A 16 9.99 -2.23 -29.45
N VAL A 17 9.63 -3.52 -29.39
CA VAL A 17 10.52 -4.64 -29.76
C VAL A 17 10.06 -5.15 -31.10
N ASP A 18 10.89 -5.00 -32.12
CA ASP A 18 10.58 -5.37 -33.48
C ASP A 18 10.97 -6.84 -33.76
N ARG A 19 12.06 -7.32 -33.14
CA ARG A 19 12.56 -8.70 -33.25
C ARG A 19 13.22 -9.14 -31.94
N MET A 20 13.06 -10.40 -31.57
CA MET A 20 13.70 -11.01 -30.40
C MET A 20 13.80 -12.51 -30.58
N GLU A 21 14.98 -13.03 -30.96
CA GLU A 21 15.21 -14.45 -31.19
C GLU A 21 16.70 -14.81 -31.17
N ASN A 22 17.03 -16.02 -30.74
CA ASN A 22 18.37 -16.64 -30.89
C ASN A 22 19.54 -15.77 -30.40
N GLY A 23 19.37 -15.04 -29.32
CA GLY A 23 20.43 -14.15 -28.76
C GLY A 23 20.57 -12.82 -29.49
N GLU A 24 19.65 -12.48 -30.37
CA GLU A 24 19.59 -11.18 -31.05
C GLU A 24 18.24 -10.51 -30.81
N ALA A 25 18.23 -9.19 -30.72
CA ALA A 25 17.02 -8.41 -30.66
C ALA A 25 17.18 -7.04 -31.32
N THR A 26 16.04 -6.50 -31.78
CA THR A 26 15.92 -5.14 -32.31
C THR A 26 14.81 -4.42 -31.55
N CYS A 27 15.14 -3.27 -30.99
CA CYS A 27 14.20 -2.36 -30.36
C CYS A 27 14.24 -1.00 -31.06
N ALA A 28 13.15 -0.28 -31.05
CA ALA A 28 13.10 1.04 -31.65
C ALA A 28 12.29 2.02 -30.80
N VAL A 29 12.58 3.31 -30.99
CA VAL A 29 11.82 4.43 -30.43
C VAL A 29 11.79 5.56 -31.45
N ASP A 30 10.63 6.20 -31.64
CA ASP A 30 10.51 7.41 -32.43
C ASP A 30 10.74 8.61 -31.51
N LEU A 31 11.69 9.48 -31.86
CA LEU A 31 12.03 10.64 -31.04
C LEU A 31 10.87 11.65 -31.00
N LEU A 32 10.44 11.97 -29.78
CA LEU A 32 9.43 12.97 -29.48
C LEU A 32 10.05 14.11 -28.66
N PRO A 33 9.44 15.30 -28.57
CA PRO A 33 10.00 16.45 -27.85
C PRO A 33 10.45 16.15 -26.42
N HIS A 34 9.74 15.29 -25.67
CA HIS A 34 10.09 14.90 -24.30
C HIS A 34 11.28 13.94 -24.20
N HIS A 35 11.76 13.40 -25.32
CA HIS A 35 12.99 12.59 -25.39
C HIS A 35 14.25 13.43 -25.54
N LEU A 36 14.09 14.74 -25.82
CA LEU A 36 15.21 15.62 -26.10
C LEU A 36 15.74 16.29 -24.83
N ASN A 37 17.02 16.57 -24.80
CA ASN A 37 17.64 17.38 -23.76
C ASN A 37 17.52 18.89 -24.08
N ASN A 38 18.03 19.75 -23.21
CA ASN A 38 18.00 21.21 -23.36
C ASN A 38 18.79 21.75 -24.57
N ARG A 39 19.53 20.93 -25.30
CA ARG A 39 20.23 21.26 -26.56
C ARG A 39 19.45 20.79 -27.79
N GLY A 40 18.25 20.23 -27.61
CA GLY A 40 17.39 19.73 -28.68
C GLY A 40 17.93 18.47 -29.37
N VAL A 41 18.74 17.68 -28.69
CA VAL A 41 19.17 16.35 -29.15
C VAL A 41 18.68 15.27 -28.21
N ALA A 42 18.57 14.03 -28.67
CA ALA A 42 18.13 12.91 -27.84
C ALA A 42 18.88 12.86 -26.51
N HIS A 43 18.14 12.80 -25.41
CA HIS A 43 18.73 12.66 -24.08
C HIS A 43 19.46 11.33 -23.97
N GLY A 44 20.68 11.34 -23.42
CA GLY A 44 21.48 10.12 -23.27
C GLY A 44 20.76 8.98 -22.53
N GLY A 45 19.87 9.32 -21.57
CA GLY A 45 19.04 8.35 -20.87
C GLY A 45 18.08 7.57 -21.77
N VAL A 46 17.53 8.19 -22.83
CA VAL A 46 16.66 7.49 -23.82
C VAL A 46 17.49 6.49 -24.62
N VAL A 47 18.68 6.92 -25.09
CA VAL A 47 19.60 6.04 -25.84
C VAL A 47 20.09 4.89 -24.97
N SER A 48 20.41 5.16 -23.68
CA SER A 48 20.83 4.13 -22.71
C SER A 48 19.70 3.10 -22.46
N ALA A 49 18.48 3.58 -22.23
CA ALA A 49 17.32 2.72 -22.02
C ALA A 49 17.00 1.85 -23.26
N LEU A 50 17.18 2.42 -24.46
CA LEU A 50 16.96 1.68 -25.70
C LEU A 50 18.03 0.58 -25.90
N LEU A 51 19.30 0.86 -25.60
CA LEU A 51 20.40 -0.12 -25.62
C LEU A 51 20.18 -1.24 -24.59
N ASP A 52 19.89 -0.88 -23.34
CA ASP A 52 19.60 -1.86 -22.28
C ASP A 52 18.44 -2.78 -22.68
N SER A 53 17.38 -2.20 -23.23
CA SER A 53 16.21 -2.94 -23.69
C SER A 53 16.53 -3.91 -24.83
N ALA A 54 17.31 -3.48 -25.82
CA ALA A 54 17.67 -4.33 -26.95
C ALA A 54 18.62 -5.47 -26.54
N MET A 55 19.63 -5.15 -25.74
CA MET A 55 20.60 -6.14 -25.25
C MET A 55 19.96 -7.10 -24.24
N GLY A 56 19.10 -6.60 -23.33
CA GLY A 56 18.32 -7.42 -22.40
C GLY A 56 17.35 -8.36 -23.12
N ALA A 57 16.65 -7.88 -24.15
CA ALA A 57 15.80 -8.72 -25.00
C ALA A 57 16.60 -9.82 -25.72
N ALA A 58 17.80 -9.48 -26.22
CA ALA A 58 18.70 -10.48 -26.81
C ALA A 58 19.08 -11.56 -25.79
N VAL A 59 19.43 -11.18 -24.56
CA VAL A 59 19.75 -12.13 -23.47
C VAL A 59 18.53 -12.99 -23.13
N ILE A 60 17.33 -12.42 -22.99
CA ILE A 60 16.09 -13.16 -22.74
C ILE A 60 15.83 -14.20 -23.84
N SER A 61 16.11 -13.87 -25.09
CA SER A 61 15.93 -14.80 -26.21
C SER A 61 16.92 -15.97 -26.25
N ALA A 62 18.02 -15.84 -25.48
CA ALA A 62 19.10 -16.84 -25.41
C ALA A 62 19.06 -17.73 -24.15
N ILE A 63 18.13 -17.48 -23.22
CA ILE A 63 17.98 -18.24 -21.98
C ILE A 63 16.69 -19.06 -21.98
N PRO A 64 16.56 -20.15 -21.17
CA PRO A 64 15.32 -20.88 -21.02
C PRO A 64 14.18 -19.99 -20.57
N LYS A 65 12.93 -20.31 -20.94
CA LYS A 65 11.74 -19.46 -20.66
C LYS A 65 11.48 -19.22 -19.18
N GLU A 66 11.83 -20.18 -18.34
CA GLU A 66 11.71 -20.12 -16.88
C GLU A 66 12.84 -19.33 -16.20
N TRP A 67 13.91 -19.02 -16.95
CA TRP A 67 15.04 -18.27 -16.43
C TRP A 67 14.75 -16.77 -16.42
N TRP A 68 15.43 -16.09 -15.52
CA TRP A 68 15.36 -14.65 -15.36
C TRP A 68 16.74 -14.02 -15.57
N CYS A 69 16.77 -12.77 -16.00
CA CYS A 69 18.00 -12.00 -16.07
C CYS A 69 17.78 -10.55 -15.65
N ALA A 70 18.83 -9.90 -15.14
CA ALA A 70 18.89 -8.48 -14.90
C ALA A 70 20.24 -7.90 -15.28
N THR A 71 20.24 -6.67 -15.74
CA THR A 71 21.46 -5.92 -16.09
C THR A 71 22.28 -5.69 -14.82
N SER A 72 23.52 -6.15 -14.79
CA SER A 72 24.47 -5.92 -13.70
C SER A 72 25.53 -4.87 -14.04
N GLY A 73 25.73 -4.59 -15.31
CA GLY A 73 26.63 -3.55 -15.76
C GLY A 73 26.37 -3.17 -17.20
N LEU A 74 26.49 -1.87 -17.52
CA LEU A 74 26.32 -1.31 -18.84
C LEU A 74 27.32 -0.20 -19.08
N SER A 75 28.14 -0.32 -20.12
CA SER A 75 29.07 0.69 -20.56
C SER A 75 28.68 1.18 -21.95
N ILE A 76 28.47 2.49 -22.09
CA ILE A 76 27.95 3.11 -23.32
C ILE A 76 28.94 4.15 -23.83
N LEU A 77 29.21 4.10 -25.14
CA LEU A 77 29.94 5.13 -25.86
C LEU A 77 28.96 5.89 -26.78
N PHE A 78 28.71 7.17 -26.47
CA PHE A 78 27.89 8.04 -27.29
C PHE A 78 28.74 8.66 -28.41
N VAL A 79 28.29 8.50 -29.66
CA VAL A 79 29.01 8.94 -30.86
C VAL A 79 28.36 10.17 -31.46
N ALA A 80 27.03 10.26 -31.42
CA ALA A 80 26.27 11.35 -32.04
C ALA A 80 24.97 11.65 -31.27
N GLY A 81 24.43 12.86 -31.44
CA GLY A 81 23.16 13.32 -30.84
C GLY A 81 22.10 13.58 -31.91
N PRO A 82 21.22 12.64 -32.19
CA PRO A 82 20.10 12.83 -33.13
C PRO A 82 19.07 13.81 -32.58
N ARG A 83 18.33 14.52 -33.47
CA ARG A 83 17.33 15.52 -33.09
C ARG A 83 15.90 15.05 -33.31
N GLU A 84 15.71 14.16 -34.24
CA GLU A 84 14.40 13.65 -34.70
C GLU A 84 14.54 12.29 -35.36
N GLY A 85 13.41 11.68 -35.70
CA GLY A 85 13.35 10.39 -36.40
C GLY A 85 13.41 9.18 -35.48
N ALA A 86 13.45 8.02 -36.09
CA ALA A 86 13.49 6.75 -35.40
C ALA A 86 14.92 6.39 -34.99
N LEU A 87 15.11 5.97 -33.75
CA LEU A 87 16.31 5.29 -33.27
C LEU A 87 16.07 3.79 -33.20
N ILE A 88 16.98 3.03 -33.78
CA ILE A 88 16.92 1.58 -33.85
C ILE A 88 18.15 1.03 -33.10
N ALA A 89 17.89 0.27 -32.03
CA ALA A 89 18.91 -0.46 -31.30
C ALA A 89 18.93 -1.92 -31.68
N THR A 90 20.10 -2.46 -31.90
CA THR A 90 20.34 -3.90 -32.03
C THR A 90 21.12 -4.39 -30.82
N GLY A 91 20.71 -5.52 -30.26
CA GLY A 91 21.42 -6.23 -29.19
C GLY A 91 21.79 -7.63 -29.65
N LYS A 92 22.98 -8.07 -29.26
CA LYS A 92 23.50 -9.40 -29.56
C LYS A 92 24.24 -9.99 -28.37
N VAL A 93 23.89 -11.22 -27.99
CA VAL A 93 24.64 -11.99 -27.00
C VAL A 93 25.98 -12.41 -27.60
N VAL A 94 27.06 -11.97 -26.98
CA VAL A 94 28.44 -12.32 -27.34
C VAL A 94 28.83 -13.65 -26.71
N ARG A 95 28.44 -13.84 -25.42
CA ARG A 95 28.73 -15.07 -24.69
C ARG A 95 27.68 -15.27 -23.58
N ARG A 96 27.24 -16.49 -23.40
CA ARG A 96 26.46 -16.94 -22.26
C ARG A 96 27.26 -17.95 -21.46
N ALA A 97 27.37 -17.75 -20.15
CA ALA A 97 27.85 -18.70 -19.15
C ALA A 97 26.65 -19.16 -18.27
N THR A 98 26.92 -19.95 -17.24
CA THR A 98 25.87 -20.49 -16.35
C THR A 98 25.11 -19.39 -15.59
N ALA A 99 25.83 -18.41 -15.03
CA ALA A 99 25.26 -17.38 -14.17
C ALA A 99 25.29 -15.97 -14.78
N VAL A 100 25.87 -15.81 -15.96
CA VAL A 100 26.09 -14.48 -16.55
C VAL A 100 26.06 -14.56 -18.09
N ALA A 101 25.53 -13.50 -18.70
CA ALA A 101 25.60 -13.28 -20.15
C ALA A 101 26.28 -11.94 -20.45
N PHE A 102 27.02 -11.91 -21.55
CA PHE A 102 27.65 -10.71 -22.08
C PHE A 102 27.00 -10.37 -23.43
N ALA A 103 26.60 -9.13 -23.60
CA ALA A 103 26.02 -8.67 -24.84
C ALA A 103 26.66 -7.37 -25.32
N TYR A 104 26.60 -7.18 -26.62
CA TYR A 104 26.96 -5.96 -27.34
C TYR A 104 25.71 -5.38 -28.00
N GLY A 105 25.65 -4.05 -28.08
CA GLY A 105 24.57 -3.37 -28.78
C GLY A 105 25.03 -2.07 -29.43
N GLU A 106 24.28 -1.65 -30.44
CA GLU A 106 24.46 -0.35 -31.08
C GLU A 106 23.12 0.30 -31.37
N VAL A 107 23.09 1.64 -31.38
CA VAL A 107 21.94 2.43 -31.82
C VAL A 107 22.29 3.17 -33.09
N ARG A 108 21.40 3.10 -34.05
CA ARG A 108 21.51 3.81 -35.33
C ARG A 108 20.23 4.60 -35.64
N GLU A 109 20.37 5.68 -36.38
CA GLU A 109 19.25 6.33 -37.08
C GLU A 109 18.77 5.45 -38.26
N ALA A 110 17.59 5.72 -38.77
CA ALA A 110 17.06 5.08 -39.99
C ALA A 110 17.99 5.25 -41.20
N SER A 111 18.77 6.32 -41.26
CA SER A 111 19.82 6.55 -42.26
C SER A 111 21.03 5.61 -42.18
N GLY A 112 21.12 4.82 -41.10
CA GLY A 112 22.28 3.96 -40.80
C GLY A 112 23.38 4.65 -39.99
N ARG A 113 23.28 5.95 -39.70
CA ARG A 113 24.28 6.69 -38.90
C ARG A 113 24.35 6.13 -37.47
N LEU A 114 25.56 5.82 -37.02
CA LEU A 114 25.82 5.32 -35.65
C LEU A 114 25.61 6.44 -34.62
N ILE A 115 24.84 6.17 -33.59
CA ILE A 115 24.51 7.08 -32.48
C ILE A 115 25.25 6.68 -31.19
N ALA A 116 25.23 5.40 -30.84
CA ALA A 116 25.93 4.89 -29.68
C ALA A 116 26.25 3.39 -29.84
N THR A 117 27.25 2.93 -29.10
CA THR A 117 27.53 1.50 -28.88
C THR A 117 27.54 1.19 -27.40
N ALA A 118 27.26 -0.06 -27.04
CA ALA A 118 27.31 -0.49 -25.65
C ALA A 118 27.83 -1.93 -25.51
N GLN A 119 28.41 -2.20 -24.34
CA GLN A 119 28.69 -3.52 -23.83
C GLN A 119 28.03 -3.65 -22.47
N GLY A 120 27.46 -4.83 -22.18
CA GLY A 120 26.79 -5.05 -20.92
C GLY A 120 26.89 -6.49 -20.43
N THR A 121 26.61 -6.64 -19.15
CA THR A 121 26.64 -7.90 -18.44
C THR A 121 25.28 -8.09 -17.76
N TRP A 122 24.73 -9.28 -17.88
CA TRP A 122 23.47 -9.70 -17.26
C TRP A 122 23.71 -10.84 -16.30
N GLN A 123 23.24 -10.69 -15.06
CA GLN A 123 23.16 -11.80 -14.12
C GLN A 123 21.98 -12.70 -14.54
N LEU A 124 22.16 -14.02 -14.46
CA LEU A 124 21.17 -15.03 -14.84
C LEU A 124 20.76 -15.83 -13.60
N TRP A 125 19.44 -16.15 -13.50
CA TRP A 125 18.88 -17.03 -12.46
C TRP A 125 17.99 -18.09 -13.08
N PRO A 126 18.08 -19.37 -12.62
CA PRO A 126 17.26 -20.47 -13.15
C PRO A 126 15.77 -20.34 -12.84
N HIS A 127 15.41 -19.50 -11.86
CA HIS A 127 14.02 -19.18 -11.53
C HIS A 127 13.88 -17.66 -11.42
N ARG A 128 12.72 -17.16 -11.80
CA ARG A 128 12.38 -15.75 -11.56
C ARG A 128 12.46 -15.52 -10.04
N PRO A 129 13.32 -14.60 -9.56
CA PRO A 129 13.25 -14.20 -8.17
C PRO A 129 11.80 -13.81 -7.89
N GLU A 130 11.20 -14.33 -6.81
CA GLU A 130 9.92 -13.79 -6.36
C GLU A 130 10.12 -12.30 -6.16
N MET A 131 9.65 -11.54 -7.13
CA MET A 131 9.54 -10.12 -6.92
C MET A 131 8.54 -9.98 -5.77
N GLN A 132 9.01 -9.62 -4.60
CA GLN A 132 8.13 -9.03 -3.61
C GLN A 132 7.37 -7.96 -4.39
N LYS A 133 6.09 -8.18 -4.63
CA LYS A 133 5.22 -7.10 -5.09
C LYS A 133 5.53 -5.96 -4.13
N PRO A 134 5.89 -4.75 -4.62
CA PRO A 134 6.00 -3.63 -3.72
C PRO A 134 4.71 -3.68 -2.89
N ALA A 135 4.86 -3.76 -1.57
CA ALA A 135 3.71 -3.87 -0.69
C ALA A 135 2.75 -2.80 -1.17
N SER A 136 1.55 -3.19 -1.60
CA SER A 136 0.59 -2.24 -2.15
C SER A 136 0.45 -1.18 -1.08
N GLU A 137 0.68 0.09 -1.41
CA GLU A 137 0.56 1.16 -0.41
C GLU A 137 -0.76 0.94 0.34
N PRO A 138 -0.73 0.95 1.69
CA PRO A 138 -1.94 0.75 2.48
C PRO A 138 -2.99 1.78 2.06
N PHE A 139 -4.19 1.35 1.74
CA PHE A 139 -5.26 2.22 1.30
C PHE A 139 -6.60 1.81 1.90
N VAL A 140 -7.55 2.74 1.91
CA VAL A 140 -8.97 2.48 2.14
C VAL A 140 -9.76 2.94 0.93
N VAL A 141 -11.02 2.48 0.82
CA VAL A 141 -11.84 2.73 -0.37
C VAL A 141 -13.11 3.47 0.03
N MET A 142 -13.44 4.54 -0.68
CA MET A 142 -14.70 5.26 -0.53
C MET A 142 -15.86 4.47 -1.11
N LYS A 143 -16.93 4.30 -0.35
CA LYS A 143 -18.18 3.69 -0.79
C LYS A 143 -18.84 4.58 -1.85
N GLY A 144 -19.30 3.98 -2.93
CA GLY A 144 -19.95 4.67 -4.05
C GLY A 144 -18.98 5.13 -5.15
N SER A 145 -17.98 5.93 -4.84
CA SER A 145 -17.00 6.41 -5.83
C SER A 145 -15.93 5.37 -6.19
N GLY A 146 -15.59 4.46 -5.27
CA GLY A 146 -14.47 3.55 -5.43
C GLY A 146 -13.08 4.22 -5.31
N GLU A 147 -13.04 5.49 -4.91
CA GLU A 147 -11.78 6.22 -4.72
C GLU A 147 -10.90 5.52 -3.69
N ARG A 148 -9.64 5.28 -4.04
CA ARG A 148 -8.62 4.75 -3.15
C ARG A 148 -7.88 5.88 -2.46
N LEU A 149 -7.81 5.82 -1.14
CA LEU A 149 -7.12 6.79 -0.30
C LEU A 149 -5.94 6.09 0.37
N ARG A 150 -4.73 6.58 0.09
CA ARG A 150 -3.53 6.10 0.78
C ARG A 150 -3.64 6.40 2.27
N VAL A 151 -3.38 5.41 3.10
CA VAL A 151 -3.34 5.58 4.56
C VAL A 151 -1.91 5.87 5.01
N GLY A 152 -1.68 7.07 5.53
CA GLY A 152 -0.40 7.50 6.05
C GLY A 152 -0.14 6.99 7.46
N LYS A 153 -1.19 7.05 8.32
CA LYS A 153 -1.14 6.57 9.70
C LYS A 153 -2.54 6.20 10.21
N ILE A 154 -2.56 5.33 11.20
CA ILE A 154 -3.76 4.95 11.94
C ILE A 154 -3.56 5.37 13.39
N LEU A 155 -4.37 6.33 13.84
CA LEU A 155 -4.49 6.69 15.25
C LEU A 155 -5.62 5.86 15.86
N ALA A 156 -5.51 5.54 17.14
CA ALA A 156 -6.56 4.85 17.88
C ALA A 156 -6.70 5.42 19.29
N VAL A 157 -7.91 5.34 19.81
CA VAL A 157 -8.28 5.91 21.11
C VAL A 157 -8.67 4.78 22.07
N GLY A 158 -7.94 4.69 23.16
CA GLY A 158 -8.29 3.79 24.24
C GLY A 158 -9.22 4.45 25.27
N ARG A 159 -10.10 3.65 25.88
CA ARG A 159 -10.94 4.04 27.03
C ARG A 159 -11.95 5.16 26.72
N ASN A 160 -12.66 5.07 25.62
CA ASN A 160 -13.63 6.08 25.19
C ASN A 160 -15.10 5.72 25.43
N TYR A 161 -15.40 4.57 26.04
CA TYR A 161 -16.76 4.13 26.42
C TYR A 161 -16.79 3.78 27.91
N ALA A 162 -17.74 4.35 28.66
CA ALA A 162 -17.81 4.17 30.11
C ALA A 162 -18.01 2.70 30.52
N ASP A 163 -18.91 1.97 29.83
CA ASP A 163 -19.22 0.57 30.14
C ASP A 163 -18.00 -0.34 29.87
N HIS A 164 -17.26 -0.09 28.77
CA HIS A 164 -16.03 -0.81 28.48
C HIS A 164 -14.92 -0.53 29.53
N ILE A 165 -14.83 0.72 29.99
CA ILE A 165 -13.88 1.08 31.05
C ILE A 165 -14.17 0.32 32.32
N ALA A 166 -15.46 0.22 32.71
CA ALA A 166 -15.91 -0.52 33.87
C ALA A 166 -15.66 -2.03 33.71
N GLU A 167 -15.98 -2.61 32.55
CA GLU A 167 -15.69 -4.02 32.21
C GLU A 167 -14.21 -4.38 32.40
N MET A 168 -13.31 -3.49 31.99
CA MET A 168 -11.86 -3.67 32.06
C MET A 168 -11.25 -3.28 33.43
N GLY A 169 -12.05 -2.84 34.40
CA GLY A 169 -11.58 -2.41 35.71
C GLY A 169 -10.65 -1.20 35.68
N ASN A 170 -10.78 -0.34 34.66
CA ASN A 170 -9.97 0.88 34.51
C ASN A 170 -10.68 2.11 35.08
N ALA A 171 -9.92 3.19 35.33
CA ALA A 171 -10.49 4.52 35.55
C ALA A 171 -10.73 5.22 34.20
N PRO A 172 -11.75 6.13 34.11
CA PRO A 172 -11.91 7.00 32.97
C PRO A 172 -10.61 7.75 32.65
N ALA A 173 -10.26 7.84 31.37
CA ALA A 173 -9.09 8.56 30.93
C ALA A 173 -9.46 9.98 30.50
N VAL A 174 -8.98 10.98 31.23
CA VAL A 174 -9.05 12.40 30.83
C VAL A 174 -7.64 12.96 30.95
N PRO A 175 -6.98 13.28 29.85
CA PRO A 175 -7.38 13.28 28.45
C PRO A 175 -7.46 11.86 27.82
N PRO A 176 -7.99 11.73 26.55
CA PRO A 176 -8.04 10.45 25.81
C PRO A 176 -6.64 9.84 25.67
N VAL A 177 -6.56 8.51 25.78
CA VAL A 177 -5.32 7.76 25.51
C VAL A 177 -5.19 7.53 24.01
N LEU A 178 -4.16 8.11 23.38
CA LEU A 178 -3.86 7.87 21.97
C LEU A 178 -2.75 6.84 21.82
N PHE A 179 -2.88 5.98 20.82
CA PHE A 179 -1.83 5.07 20.36
C PHE A 179 -1.89 4.94 18.85
N LEU A 180 -0.87 4.33 18.23
CA LEU A 180 -0.75 4.18 16.79
C LEU A 180 -0.85 2.69 16.41
N LYS A 181 -1.42 2.45 15.22
CA LYS A 181 -1.25 1.19 14.49
C LYS A 181 -0.53 1.51 13.18
N PRO A 182 0.41 0.65 12.72
CA PRO A 182 1.04 0.85 11.43
C PRO A 182 0.00 0.67 10.30
N PRO A 183 0.10 1.41 9.20
CA PRO A 183 -0.79 1.21 8.05
C PRO A 183 -0.77 -0.22 7.47
N SER A 184 0.34 -0.96 7.65
CA SER A 184 0.45 -2.38 7.28
C SER A 184 -0.49 -3.31 8.08
N ALA A 185 -1.06 -2.83 9.19
CA ALA A 185 -2.06 -3.58 9.97
C ALA A 185 -3.43 -3.66 9.29
N LEU A 186 -3.68 -2.89 8.21
CA LEU A 186 -4.97 -2.85 7.52
C LEU A 186 -5.33 -4.20 6.86
N VAL A 187 -6.60 -4.58 7.03
CA VAL A 187 -7.25 -5.67 6.29
C VAL A 187 -8.57 -5.13 5.73
N HIS A 188 -8.84 -5.42 4.46
CA HIS A 188 -10.09 -5.03 3.81
C HIS A 188 -11.22 -6.01 4.09
N ASP A 189 -12.44 -5.58 3.83
CA ASP A 189 -13.63 -6.44 3.85
C ASP A 189 -13.44 -7.71 2.99
N GLY A 190 -13.89 -8.84 3.51
CA GLY A 190 -13.66 -10.17 2.93
C GLY A 190 -12.26 -10.74 3.16
N GLY A 191 -11.38 -10.03 3.86
CA GLY A 191 -10.00 -10.43 4.11
C GLY A 191 -9.84 -11.48 5.20
N THR A 192 -8.61 -11.99 5.31
CA THR A 192 -8.21 -12.95 6.34
C THR A 192 -7.18 -12.31 7.28
N VAL A 193 -7.39 -12.48 8.57
CA VAL A 193 -6.46 -12.07 9.63
C VAL A 193 -5.73 -13.30 10.14
N THR A 194 -4.42 -13.35 9.95
CA THR A 194 -3.57 -14.41 10.53
C THR A 194 -3.14 -14.01 11.92
N LEU A 195 -3.49 -14.83 12.93
CA LEU A 195 -3.13 -14.54 14.32
C LEU A 195 -1.64 -14.80 14.57
N PRO A 196 -0.97 -13.91 15.31
CA PRO A 196 0.39 -14.17 15.78
C PRO A 196 0.43 -15.40 16.70
N THR A 197 1.29 -16.37 16.40
CA THR A 197 1.42 -17.61 17.17
C THR A 197 2.28 -17.42 18.43
N GLY A 198 1.86 -17.99 19.57
CA GLY A 198 2.65 -17.99 20.79
C GLY A 198 2.70 -16.66 21.56
N LEU A 199 1.92 -15.65 21.16
CA LEU A 199 1.94 -14.32 21.77
C LEU A 199 0.72 -14.03 22.68
N GLY A 200 -0.09 -15.03 23.01
CA GLY A 200 -1.26 -14.89 23.87
C GLY A 200 -2.57 -14.73 23.11
N SER A 201 -3.62 -14.32 23.81
CA SER A 201 -4.98 -14.21 23.29
C SER A 201 -5.21 -12.92 22.52
N VAL A 202 -5.77 -13.01 21.32
CA VAL A 202 -6.24 -11.85 20.54
C VAL A 202 -7.71 -11.61 20.83
N HIS A 203 -8.07 -10.37 21.15
CA HIS A 203 -9.45 -9.96 21.41
C HIS A 203 -9.96 -9.02 20.30
N HIS A 204 -11.24 -9.12 20.01
CA HIS A 204 -11.94 -8.17 19.13
C HIS A 204 -12.37 -6.91 19.89
N GLU A 205 -12.32 -5.78 19.23
CA GLU A 205 -12.83 -4.48 19.68
C GLU A 205 -13.46 -3.79 18.45
N VAL A 206 -14.80 -3.71 18.37
CA VAL A 206 -15.49 -3.03 17.26
C VAL A 206 -15.52 -1.53 17.48
N GLU A 207 -15.18 -0.75 16.45
CA GLU A 207 -15.01 0.69 16.57
C GLU A 207 -15.56 1.45 15.36
N LEU A 208 -16.12 2.65 15.61
CA LEU A 208 -16.23 3.65 14.55
C LEU A 208 -14.83 4.05 14.12
N VAL A 209 -14.61 4.13 12.81
CA VAL A 209 -13.37 4.64 12.21
C VAL A 209 -13.68 5.92 11.44
N VAL A 210 -12.96 6.98 11.78
CA VAL A 210 -13.06 8.28 11.11
C VAL A 210 -11.97 8.38 10.05
N ALA A 211 -12.33 8.72 8.81
CA ALA A 211 -11.39 8.98 7.72
C ALA A 211 -11.18 10.48 7.54
N ILE A 212 -9.92 10.93 7.58
CA ILE A 212 -9.53 12.33 7.40
C ILE A 212 -9.55 12.70 5.92
N GLY A 213 -10.25 13.76 5.57
CA GLY A 213 -10.40 14.27 4.21
C GLY A 213 -9.58 15.53 3.92
N ARG A 214 -9.37 16.37 4.91
CA ARG A 214 -8.58 17.61 4.82
C ARG A 214 -7.47 17.59 5.85
N SER A 215 -6.24 17.81 5.41
CA SER A 215 -5.09 17.86 6.32
C SER A 215 -5.19 19.06 7.27
N GLY A 216 -4.70 18.88 8.50
CA GLY A 216 -4.69 19.96 9.49
C GLY A 216 -3.89 19.61 10.74
N ARG A 217 -3.51 20.65 11.47
CA ARG A 217 -2.85 20.56 12.78
C ARG A 217 -3.45 21.60 13.73
N ALA A 218 -3.55 21.26 15.02
CA ALA A 218 -4.16 22.10 16.04
C ALA A 218 -5.57 22.60 15.62
N ILE A 219 -6.36 21.69 15.07
CA ILE A 219 -7.71 21.96 14.54
C ILE A 219 -8.61 22.32 15.69
N PRO A 220 -9.33 23.47 15.65
CA PRO A 220 -10.36 23.79 16.63
C PRO A 220 -11.47 22.75 16.62
N GLU A 221 -12.03 22.40 17.77
CA GLU A 221 -13.12 21.40 17.84
C GLU A 221 -14.35 21.82 16.99
N SER A 222 -14.65 23.12 16.91
CA SER A 222 -15.72 23.66 16.08
C SER A 222 -15.55 23.45 14.58
N GLU A 223 -14.30 23.21 14.11
CA GLU A 223 -13.97 22.97 12.69
C GLU A 223 -13.62 21.51 12.41
N ALA A 224 -13.54 20.68 13.45
CA ALA A 224 -12.98 19.33 13.37
C ALA A 224 -13.73 18.44 12.36
N LEU A 225 -15.05 18.53 12.29
CA LEU A 225 -15.85 17.74 11.35
C LEU A 225 -15.65 18.16 9.88
N ASP A 226 -15.16 19.35 9.60
CA ASP A 226 -14.83 19.79 8.23
C ASP A 226 -13.54 19.12 7.70
N HIS A 227 -12.79 18.50 8.58
CA HIS A 227 -11.63 17.68 8.24
C HIS A 227 -11.98 16.21 8.03
N VAL A 228 -13.21 15.78 8.33
CA VAL A 228 -13.67 14.41 8.18
C VAL A 228 -14.34 14.23 6.82
N MET A 229 -13.91 13.23 6.04
CA MET A 229 -14.52 12.89 4.77
C MET A 229 -15.54 11.74 4.87
N GLY A 230 -15.47 10.95 5.91
CA GLY A 230 -16.39 9.82 6.06
C GLY A 230 -16.07 8.93 7.25
N TYR A 231 -16.86 7.87 7.37
CA TYR A 231 -16.84 6.94 8.48
C TYR A 231 -16.83 5.50 7.98
N ALA A 232 -16.24 4.62 8.77
CA ALA A 232 -16.23 3.18 8.54
C ALA A 232 -16.50 2.43 9.85
N ILE A 233 -16.72 1.14 9.74
CA ILE A 233 -16.63 0.21 10.85
C ILE A 233 -15.28 -0.50 10.77
N GLY A 234 -14.58 -0.63 11.91
CA GLY A 234 -13.31 -1.33 12.01
C GLY A 234 -13.21 -2.22 13.21
N LEU A 235 -12.16 -3.01 13.25
CA LEU A 235 -11.81 -3.85 14.39
C LEU A 235 -10.40 -3.46 14.89
N ASP A 236 -10.30 -3.08 16.16
CA ASP A 236 -9.02 -2.90 16.85
C ASP A 236 -8.62 -4.21 17.51
N LEU A 237 -8.09 -5.15 16.72
CA LEU A 237 -7.64 -6.44 17.25
C LEU A 237 -6.45 -6.24 18.18
N THR A 238 -6.52 -6.87 19.34
CA THR A 238 -5.62 -6.61 20.47
C THR A 238 -5.05 -7.91 21.04
N LEU A 239 -3.72 -8.05 21.08
CA LEU A 239 -3.03 -9.06 21.89
C LEU A 239 -3.21 -8.72 23.36
N ARG A 240 -4.26 -9.25 23.96
CA ARG A 240 -4.75 -8.83 25.27
C ARG A 240 -3.77 -9.09 26.40
N ASP A 241 -3.13 -10.24 26.39
CA ASP A 241 -2.16 -10.61 27.43
C ASP A 241 -0.96 -9.68 27.39
N LEU A 242 -0.44 -9.41 26.19
CA LEU A 242 0.69 -8.49 25.99
C LEU A 242 0.34 -7.06 26.40
N GLN A 243 -0.89 -6.59 26.06
CA GLN A 243 -1.36 -5.28 26.49
C GLN A 243 -1.45 -5.17 28.03
N ASN A 244 -1.91 -6.24 28.69
CA ASN A 244 -2.02 -6.25 30.15
C ASN A 244 -0.64 -6.23 30.83
N GLU A 245 0.34 -6.91 30.25
CA GLU A 245 1.74 -6.83 30.71
C GLU A 245 2.31 -5.44 30.53
N ALA A 246 2.15 -4.84 29.34
CA ALA A 246 2.60 -3.49 29.04
C ALA A 246 1.97 -2.46 30.01
N LYS A 247 0.67 -2.58 30.30
CA LYS A 247 -0.02 -1.74 31.30
C LYS A 247 0.60 -1.84 32.69
N LYS A 248 0.92 -3.05 33.15
CA LYS A 248 1.53 -3.30 34.48
C LYS A 248 2.93 -2.67 34.59
N LYS A 249 3.68 -2.70 33.48
CA LYS A 249 5.06 -2.19 33.42
C LYS A 249 5.14 -0.70 33.05
N GLY A 250 4.04 -0.08 32.62
CA GLY A 250 4.05 1.29 32.08
C GLY A 250 4.72 1.39 30.70
N GLU A 251 4.72 0.29 29.92
CA GLU A 251 5.32 0.20 28.59
C GLU A 251 4.31 0.60 27.50
N PRO A 252 4.78 0.97 26.29
CA PRO A 252 3.92 1.25 25.13
C PRO A 252 3.10 0.01 24.68
N TRP A 253 1.94 0.27 24.04
CA TRP A 253 1.04 -0.79 23.56
C TRP A 253 1.28 -1.20 22.10
N ASP A 254 2.30 -0.66 21.46
CA ASP A 254 2.52 -0.79 20.01
C ASP A 254 2.53 -2.24 19.53
N LEU A 255 3.23 -3.14 20.24
CA LEU A 255 3.27 -4.56 19.89
C LEU A 255 1.92 -5.27 20.11
N ALA A 256 1.18 -4.86 21.13
CA ALA A 256 -0.13 -5.43 21.44
C ALA A 256 -1.22 -4.96 20.47
N LYS A 257 -1.07 -3.80 19.88
CA LYS A 257 -2.05 -3.10 19.05
C LYS A 257 -1.69 -3.01 17.58
N GLY A 258 -0.40 -3.12 17.23
CA GLY A 258 0.13 -2.82 15.90
C GLY A 258 0.60 -4.03 15.10
N PHE A 259 0.24 -5.27 15.45
CA PHE A 259 0.61 -6.44 14.68
C PHE A 259 -0.10 -6.49 13.32
N ASP A 260 0.47 -7.21 12.35
CA ASP A 260 -0.08 -7.32 11.01
C ASP A 260 -1.52 -7.87 11.02
N GLY A 261 -2.42 -7.21 10.32
CA GLY A 261 -3.83 -7.57 10.29
C GLY A 261 -4.65 -7.09 11.50
N SER A 262 -4.07 -6.30 12.42
CA SER A 262 -4.77 -5.84 13.62
C SER A 262 -5.77 -4.70 13.41
N ALA A 263 -5.92 -4.19 12.17
CA ALA A 263 -6.83 -3.09 11.82
C ALA A 263 -7.72 -3.41 10.59
N PRO A 264 -8.62 -4.40 10.67
CA PRO A 264 -9.63 -4.58 9.64
C PRO A 264 -10.57 -3.36 9.55
N VAL A 265 -10.88 -2.90 8.30
CA VAL A 265 -11.72 -1.72 8.05
C VAL A 265 -12.64 -1.96 6.86
N SER A 266 -13.90 -1.54 6.97
CA SER A 266 -14.88 -1.55 5.88
C SER A 266 -14.59 -0.48 4.82
N LEU A 267 -15.46 -0.40 3.80
CA LEU A 267 -15.53 0.79 2.94
C LEU A 267 -15.86 2.03 3.78
N ILE A 268 -15.30 3.18 3.37
CA ILE A 268 -15.59 4.48 3.99
C ILE A 268 -16.92 5.01 3.44
N VAL A 269 -17.88 5.23 4.30
CA VAL A 269 -19.16 5.89 3.98
C VAL A 269 -18.92 7.40 3.96
N PRO A 270 -19.26 8.12 2.87
CA PRO A 270 -19.15 9.58 2.85
C PRO A 270 -19.87 10.24 4.03
N ARG A 271 -19.30 11.30 4.60
CA ARG A 271 -19.86 12.02 5.76
C ARG A 271 -21.31 12.42 5.55
N GLU A 272 -21.61 12.93 4.36
CA GLU A 272 -22.97 13.38 4.00
C GLU A 272 -23.99 12.24 3.98
N ALA A 273 -23.58 11.01 3.67
CA ALA A 273 -24.43 9.82 3.65
C ALA A 273 -24.57 9.16 5.03
N ALA A 274 -23.64 9.44 5.96
CA ALA A 274 -23.64 8.82 7.29
C ALA A 274 -24.61 9.49 8.29
N GLY A 275 -24.99 10.74 8.05
CA GLY A 275 -25.81 11.52 8.98
C GLY A 275 -25.05 11.94 10.23
N ASP A 276 -25.72 11.91 11.39
CA ASP A 276 -25.13 12.33 12.66
C ASP A 276 -24.15 11.28 13.21
N ALA A 277 -22.86 11.57 13.14
CA ALA A 277 -21.81 10.73 13.69
C ALA A 277 -21.90 10.52 15.21
N GLY A 278 -22.65 11.34 15.91
CA GLY A 278 -22.90 11.21 17.37
C GLY A 278 -23.98 10.20 17.73
N ALA A 279 -24.67 9.57 16.77
CA ALA A 279 -25.78 8.64 17.01
C ALA A 279 -25.73 7.35 16.18
N LEU A 280 -24.55 6.95 15.70
CA LEU A 280 -24.38 5.74 14.86
C LEU A 280 -24.34 4.48 15.73
N ALA A 281 -25.14 3.48 15.35
CA ALA A 281 -25.12 2.16 15.97
C ALA A 281 -23.95 1.33 15.48
N LEU A 282 -23.27 0.62 16.39
CA LEU A 282 -22.16 -0.29 16.13
C LEU A 282 -22.52 -1.68 16.61
N SER A 283 -22.19 -2.71 15.87
CA SER A 283 -22.34 -4.08 16.33
C SER A 283 -21.27 -5.01 15.78
N LEU A 284 -20.99 -6.10 16.52
CA LEU A 284 -20.12 -7.17 16.10
C LEU A 284 -20.75 -8.52 16.41
N ASP A 285 -20.83 -9.37 15.39
CA ASP A 285 -21.17 -10.78 15.52
C ASP A 285 -19.91 -11.63 15.30
N VAL A 286 -19.71 -12.63 16.15
CA VAL A 286 -18.68 -13.68 15.97
C VAL A 286 -19.42 -15.00 15.73
N ASN A 287 -19.18 -15.62 14.58
CA ASN A 287 -19.87 -16.85 14.14
C ASN A 287 -21.40 -16.73 14.20
N GLY A 288 -21.93 -15.56 13.84
CA GLY A 288 -23.36 -15.27 13.85
C GLY A 288 -23.98 -14.97 15.23
N VAL A 289 -23.13 -14.92 16.29
CA VAL A 289 -23.58 -14.59 17.66
C VAL A 289 -23.15 -13.16 18.01
N ARG A 290 -24.12 -12.30 18.40
CA ARG A 290 -23.84 -10.92 18.84
C ARG A 290 -22.92 -10.91 20.04
N LYS A 291 -21.77 -10.22 19.93
CA LYS A 291 -20.76 -10.06 20.98
C LYS A 291 -20.63 -8.63 21.48
N GLN A 292 -20.69 -7.66 20.59
CA GLN A 292 -20.65 -6.25 20.95
C GLN A 292 -21.80 -5.51 20.29
N GLU A 293 -22.37 -4.56 21.01
CA GLU A 293 -23.38 -3.64 20.53
C GLU A 293 -23.25 -2.33 21.28
N GLY A 294 -23.35 -1.21 20.58
CA GLY A 294 -23.24 0.12 21.18
C GLY A 294 -23.61 1.21 20.20
N SER A 295 -23.49 2.44 20.67
CA SER A 295 -23.73 3.64 19.88
C SER A 295 -22.63 4.66 20.13
N THR A 296 -22.29 5.44 19.11
CA THR A 296 -21.36 6.55 19.25
C THR A 296 -21.84 7.62 20.24
N ALA A 297 -23.14 7.65 20.55
CA ALA A 297 -23.70 8.50 21.60
C ALA A 297 -23.17 8.15 23.02
N GLN A 298 -22.61 6.95 23.20
CA GLN A 298 -22.04 6.49 24.47
C GLN A 298 -20.56 6.83 24.63
N MET A 299 -19.97 7.49 23.62
CA MET A 299 -18.57 7.94 23.68
C MET A 299 -18.40 9.03 24.75
N LEU A 300 -17.33 8.95 25.53
CA LEU A 300 -16.92 10.02 26.46
C LEU A 300 -16.41 11.25 25.71
N HIS A 301 -15.71 11.03 24.61
CA HIS A 301 -15.21 12.07 23.71
C HIS A 301 -15.76 11.80 22.31
N GLY A 302 -16.61 12.69 21.80
CA GLY A 302 -17.18 12.58 20.45
C GLY A 302 -16.14 12.81 19.35
N VAL A 303 -16.52 12.53 18.12
CA VAL A 303 -15.63 12.59 16.94
C VAL A 303 -14.91 13.93 16.83
N ALA A 304 -15.62 15.06 16.98
CA ALA A 304 -15.02 16.41 16.88
C ALA A 304 -13.93 16.62 17.94
N ALA A 305 -14.21 16.25 19.18
CA ALA A 305 -13.25 16.38 20.28
C ALA A 305 -12.01 15.49 20.05
N LEU A 306 -12.18 14.27 19.52
CA LEU A 306 -11.08 13.36 19.24
C LEU A 306 -10.19 13.86 18.09
N VAL A 307 -10.77 14.34 16.99
CA VAL A 307 -10.03 14.94 15.87
C VAL A 307 -9.25 16.18 16.34
N ALA A 308 -9.92 17.07 17.08
CA ALA A 308 -9.27 18.24 17.65
C ALA A 308 -8.12 17.84 18.58
N TYR A 309 -8.34 16.88 19.48
CA TYR A 309 -7.32 16.41 20.41
C TYR A 309 -6.12 15.79 19.71
N ALA A 310 -6.35 14.86 18.79
CA ALA A 310 -5.28 14.19 18.04
C ALA A 310 -4.44 15.19 17.23
N SER A 311 -5.08 16.18 16.61
CA SER A 311 -4.42 17.20 15.78
C SER A 311 -3.48 18.13 16.55
N ARG A 312 -3.57 18.20 17.88
CA ARG A 312 -2.63 18.96 18.73
C ARG A 312 -1.22 18.34 18.70
N TRP A 313 -1.15 17.02 18.62
CA TRP A 313 0.09 16.26 18.72
C TRP A 313 0.66 15.91 17.36
N ILE A 314 -0.20 15.54 16.42
CA ILE A 314 0.17 14.97 15.12
C ILE A 314 -0.60 15.71 14.03
N THR A 315 0.07 16.13 12.95
CA THR A 315 -0.61 16.63 11.76
C THR A 315 -1.46 15.51 11.19
N LEU A 316 -2.77 15.71 11.08
CA LEU A 316 -3.66 14.80 10.39
C LEU A 316 -3.57 15.07 8.90
N GLU A 317 -3.50 14.03 8.10
CA GLU A 317 -3.39 14.10 6.64
C GLU A 317 -4.55 13.39 5.97
N ARG A 318 -4.85 13.78 4.73
CA ARG A 318 -5.88 13.10 3.95
C ARG A 318 -5.58 11.61 3.83
N GLY A 319 -6.57 10.77 4.17
CA GLY A 319 -6.46 9.31 4.19
C GLY A 319 -6.04 8.71 5.53
N ASP A 320 -5.62 9.52 6.52
CA ASP A 320 -5.40 9.02 7.87
C ASP A 320 -6.70 8.50 8.49
N LEU A 321 -6.56 7.50 9.35
CA LEU A 321 -7.69 6.89 10.06
C LEU A 321 -7.59 7.16 11.55
N LEU A 322 -8.75 7.37 12.18
CA LEU A 322 -8.86 7.50 13.64
C LEU A 322 -9.92 6.50 14.15
N PHE A 323 -9.46 5.47 14.85
CA PHE A 323 -10.29 4.54 15.60
C PHE A 323 -10.73 5.20 16.91
N THR A 324 -12.01 5.14 17.24
CA THR A 324 -12.61 6.01 18.25
C THR A 324 -12.89 5.34 19.59
N GLY A 325 -12.44 4.09 19.77
CA GLY A 325 -12.72 3.28 20.95
C GLY A 325 -13.92 2.34 20.77
N THR A 326 -13.98 1.33 21.61
CA THR A 326 -14.92 0.20 21.52
C THR A 326 -15.93 0.22 22.67
N PRO A 327 -17.22 -0.19 22.43
CA PRO A 327 -18.18 -0.48 23.49
C PRO A 327 -17.82 -1.76 24.27
N ALA A 328 -18.54 -2.05 25.35
CA ALA A 328 -18.39 -3.28 26.14
C ALA A 328 -18.66 -4.56 25.30
N GLY A 329 -18.25 -5.72 25.84
CA GLY A 329 -18.43 -7.04 25.22
C GLY A 329 -17.21 -7.53 24.45
N VAL A 330 -16.01 -6.99 24.73
CA VAL A 330 -14.76 -7.45 24.13
C VAL A 330 -14.47 -8.91 24.49
N GLY A 331 -13.89 -9.69 23.57
CA GLY A 331 -13.67 -11.10 23.81
C GLY A 331 -12.64 -11.72 22.85
N PRO A 332 -12.18 -12.94 23.17
CA PRO A 332 -11.16 -13.62 22.38
C PRO A 332 -11.70 -14.08 21.02
N VAL A 333 -10.79 -14.13 20.04
CA VAL A 333 -10.99 -14.77 18.75
C VAL A 333 -9.99 -15.92 18.56
N LYS A 334 -10.35 -16.87 17.70
CA LYS A 334 -9.52 -18.06 17.40
C LYS A 334 -9.54 -18.37 15.91
N PRO A 335 -8.55 -19.09 15.38
CA PRO A 335 -8.57 -19.57 14.02
C PRO A 335 -9.88 -20.28 13.67
N GLY A 336 -10.45 -19.97 12.50
CA GLY A 336 -11.74 -20.45 12.02
C GLY A 336 -12.93 -19.54 12.35
N ASP A 337 -12.77 -18.53 13.22
CA ASP A 337 -13.85 -17.59 13.53
C ASP A 337 -14.10 -16.64 12.33
N THR A 338 -15.37 -16.31 12.14
CA THR A 338 -15.83 -15.27 11.21
C THR A 338 -16.40 -14.11 12.02
N LEU A 339 -15.86 -12.92 11.80
CA LEU A 339 -16.27 -11.68 12.45
C LEU A 339 -17.05 -10.83 11.46
N VAL A 340 -18.26 -10.39 11.84
CA VAL A 340 -19.09 -9.50 11.04
C VAL A 340 -19.43 -8.26 11.86
N ALA A 341 -18.78 -7.14 11.53
CA ALA A 341 -19.05 -5.84 12.16
C ALA A 341 -19.99 -5.01 11.28
N ARG A 342 -20.87 -4.20 11.90
CA ARG A 342 -21.81 -3.31 11.19
C ARG A 342 -21.82 -1.91 11.78
N LEU A 343 -21.90 -0.92 10.92
CA LEU A 343 -22.17 0.48 11.22
C LEU A 343 -23.59 0.77 10.76
N ALA A 344 -24.58 0.66 11.64
CA ALA A 344 -25.99 0.74 11.30
C ALA A 344 -26.27 -0.06 9.99
N ASP A 345 -27.07 0.51 9.06
CA ASP A 345 -27.28 -0.04 7.70
C ASP A 345 -26.33 0.56 6.65
N LEU A 346 -25.31 1.31 7.11
CA LEU A 346 -24.43 2.11 6.25
C LEU A 346 -23.26 1.31 5.69
N ALA A 347 -22.63 0.51 6.52
CA ALA A 347 -21.47 -0.31 6.15
C ALA A 347 -21.42 -1.61 6.94
N SER A 348 -20.77 -2.62 6.35
CA SER A 348 -20.42 -3.87 7.01
C SER A 348 -18.96 -4.22 6.71
N LEU A 349 -18.38 -4.99 7.61
CA LEU A 349 -17.03 -5.55 7.51
C LEU A 349 -17.11 -7.02 7.89
N SER A 350 -16.65 -7.91 7.03
CA SER A 350 -16.53 -9.34 7.31
C SER A 350 -15.09 -9.77 7.18
N VAL A 351 -14.55 -10.44 8.19
CA VAL A 351 -13.19 -11.02 8.13
C VAL A 351 -13.18 -12.42 8.73
N THR A 352 -12.28 -13.26 8.22
CA THR A 352 -12.02 -14.61 8.73
C THR A 352 -10.70 -14.61 9.50
N ILE A 353 -10.67 -15.31 10.63
CA ILE A 353 -9.46 -15.50 11.44
C ILE A 353 -8.76 -16.80 11.02
N ALA A 354 -7.45 -16.75 10.75
CA ALA A 354 -6.61 -17.88 10.36
C ALA A 354 -5.46 -18.12 11.34
#